data_33b5e902427ac051b4e4f151a82e712b
#
_entry.id   33b5e902427ac051b4e4f151a82e712b
#
_cell.length_a   1.000
_cell.length_b   1.000
_cell.length_c   1.000
_cell.angle_alpha   90.00
_cell.angle_beta   90.00
_cell.angle_gamma   90.00
#
_symmetry.space_group_name_H-M   'P 1'
#
loop_
_entity.id
_entity.type
_entity.pdbx_description
1 polymer ?
#
loop_
_entity_poly.entity_id
_entity_poly.type
_entity_poly.pdbx_seq_one_letter_code
_entity_poly.pdbx_strand_id
1 'polypeptide(L)'
;MLVVKWALYIVDKYLEIIQKAYSGYANYLWQEITFQYDYKPWWQNYFWALIGVSLIFLAWEWLKPWRKDQPKFRKDFWLDAFYMFFNFFLFSLIIFNALSEVVVDAFSNLLAQLGLTNLVAIEIGTWSVFAQLFALFIIRDFIQWWTHRLLHAVPFLWRFHKVHHSVEQ
;
A
#
# COMPACT_ATOMS: atom_id res chain seq x y z
N MET A 1 -14.38 0.90 38.74
CA MET A 1 -15.43 0.40 37.81
C MET A 1 -15.53 1.22 36.53
N LEU A 2 -15.56 2.57 36.55
CA LEU A 2 -15.61 3.43 35.35
C LEU A 2 -14.39 3.28 34.42
N VAL A 3 -13.17 3.25 34.95
CA VAL A 3 -11.92 3.13 34.16
C VAL A 3 -11.88 1.82 33.38
N VAL A 4 -12.31 0.71 33.97
CA VAL A 4 -12.37 -0.59 33.30
C VAL A 4 -13.39 -0.59 32.16
N LYS A 5 -14.56 0.00 32.38
CA LYS A 5 -15.57 0.13 31.30
C LYS A 5 -15.06 0.99 30.13
N TRP A 6 -14.35 2.07 30.44
CA TRP A 6 -13.78 2.95 29.43
C TRP A 6 -12.65 2.26 28.65
N ALA A 7 -11.78 1.51 29.35
CA ALA A 7 -10.73 0.72 28.70
C ALA A 7 -11.31 -0.37 27.78
N LEU A 8 -12.34 -1.07 28.22
CA LEU A 8 -13.03 -2.07 27.39
C LEU A 8 -13.68 -1.43 26.16
N TYR A 9 -14.34 -0.30 26.31
CA TYR A 9 -14.94 0.44 25.18
C TYR A 9 -13.88 0.82 24.12
N ILE A 10 -12.70 1.29 24.54
CA ILE A 10 -11.61 1.61 23.60
C ILE A 10 -11.12 0.36 22.88
N VAL A 11 -10.90 -0.73 23.61
CA VAL A 11 -10.46 -2.00 23.02
C VAL A 11 -11.48 -2.49 21.99
N ASP A 12 -12.76 -2.51 22.34
CA ASP A 12 -13.83 -2.95 21.43
C ASP A 12 -13.90 -2.07 20.17
N LYS A 13 -13.77 -0.75 20.32
CA LYS A 13 -13.75 0.21 19.20
C LYS A 13 -12.62 -0.13 18.21
N TYR A 14 -11.38 -0.32 18.70
CA TYR A 14 -10.26 -0.60 17.82
C TYR A 14 -10.32 -2.01 17.22
N LEU A 15 -10.86 -2.98 17.93
CA LEU A 15 -11.12 -4.32 17.38
C LEU A 15 -12.13 -4.25 16.23
N GLU A 16 -13.18 -3.46 16.36
CA GLU A 16 -14.18 -3.24 15.30
C GLU A 16 -13.56 -2.57 14.07
N ILE A 17 -12.71 -1.55 14.25
CA ILE A 17 -11.96 -0.89 13.16
C ILE A 17 -11.09 -1.90 12.43
N ILE A 18 -10.31 -2.68 13.14
CA ILE A 18 -9.44 -3.71 12.58
C ILE A 18 -10.26 -4.75 11.81
N GLN A 19 -11.34 -5.25 12.39
CA GLN A 19 -12.21 -6.24 11.76
C GLN A 19 -12.83 -5.72 10.46
N LYS A 20 -13.31 -4.47 10.47
CA LYS A 20 -13.86 -3.82 9.27
C LYS A 20 -12.80 -3.63 8.19
N ALA A 21 -11.58 -3.21 8.56
CA ALA A 21 -10.48 -3.05 7.63
C ALA A 21 -10.10 -4.39 6.96
N TYR A 22 -9.98 -5.45 7.74
CA TYR A 22 -9.68 -6.79 7.21
C TYR A 22 -10.78 -7.34 6.32
N SER A 23 -12.03 -7.31 6.78
CA SER A 23 -13.15 -7.84 6.01
C SER A 23 -13.39 -7.05 4.72
N GLY A 24 -13.27 -5.74 4.78
CA GLY A 24 -13.39 -4.87 3.61
C GLY A 24 -12.33 -5.15 2.56
N TYR A 25 -11.06 -5.22 2.98
CA TYR A 25 -9.96 -5.49 2.05
C TYR A 25 -9.97 -6.93 1.54
N ALA A 26 -10.28 -7.92 2.37
CA ALA A 26 -10.43 -9.31 1.94
C ALA A 26 -11.55 -9.45 0.90
N ASN A 27 -12.68 -8.77 1.12
CA ASN A 27 -13.77 -8.75 0.15
C ASN A 27 -13.36 -8.05 -1.16
N TYR A 28 -12.63 -6.94 -1.09
CA TYR A 28 -12.06 -6.28 -2.25
C TYR A 28 -11.18 -7.24 -3.06
N LEU A 29 -10.23 -7.94 -2.41
CA LEU A 29 -9.38 -8.91 -3.09
C LEU A 29 -10.17 -10.06 -3.72
N TRP A 30 -11.18 -10.57 -3.01
CA TRP A 30 -12.05 -11.60 -3.54
C TRP A 30 -12.77 -11.13 -4.81
N GLN A 31 -13.31 -9.92 -4.79
CA GLN A 31 -13.96 -9.31 -5.96
C GLN A 31 -12.98 -9.12 -7.12
N GLU A 32 -11.73 -8.67 -6.86
CA GLU A 32 -10.70 -8.55 -7.90
C GLU A 32 -10.36 -9.90 -8.55
N ILE A 33 -10.19 -10.95 -7.74
CA ILE A 33 -9.83 -12.30 -8.22
C ILE A 33 -10.98 -12.94 -9.02
N THR A 34 -12.22 -12.75 -8.55
CA THR A 34 -13.40 -13.42 -9.12
C THR A 34 -14.16 -12.59 -10.15
N PHE A 35 -13.74 -11.33 -10.39
CA PHE A 35 -14.47 -10.35 -11.22
C PHE A 35 -15.90 -10.06 -10.73
N GLN A 36 -16.18 -10.25 -9.44
CA GLN A 36 -17.51 -10.02 -8.84
C GLN A 36 -17.68 -8.56 -8.41
N TYR A 37 -17.64 -7.65 -9.35
CA TYR A 37 -17.89 -6.22 -9.16
C TYR A 37 -18.58 -5.63 -10.40
N ASP A 38 -19.41 -4.59 -10.20
CA ASP A 38 -20.15 -3.87 -11.22
C ASP A 38 -19.78 -2.38 -11.34
N TYR A 39 -18.95 -1.88 -10.40
CA TYR A 39 -18.60 -0.44 -10.29
C TYR A 39 -17.45 0.00 -11.24
N LYS A 40 -16.77 -0.94 -11.89
CA LYS A 40 -15.69 -0.67 -12.84
C LYS A 40 -15.62 -1.70 -13.96
N PRO A 41 -15.09 -1.34 -15.14
CA PRO A 41 -14.90 -2.29 -16.22
C PRO A 41 -13.75 -3.25 -15.94
N TRP A 42 -13.79 -4.45 -16.56
CA TRP A 42 -12.81 -5.53 -16.32
C TRP A 42 -11.35 -5.13 -16.59
N TRP A 43 -11.09 -4.22 -17.53
CA TRP A 43 -9.71 -3.74 -17.84
C TRP A 43 -9.10 -2.87 -16.74
N GLN A 44 -9.87 -2.43 -15.77
CA GLN A 44 -9.40 -1.72 -14.58
C GLN A 44 -9.14 -2.67 -13.40
N ASN A 45 -9.17 -3.98 -13.64
CA ASN A 45 -8.82 -4.97 -12.62
C ASN A 45 -7.30 -5.01 -12.41
N TYR A 46 -6.87 -4.52 -11.27
CA TYR A 46 -5.45 -4.39 -10.97
C TYR A 46 -4.76 -5.75 -10.75
N PHE A 47 -5.45 -6.72 -10.13
CA PHE A 47 -4.90 -8.03 -9.85
C PHE A 47 -4.51 -8.76 -11.14
N TRP A 48 -5.45 -8.88 -12.08
CA TRP A 48 -5.22 -9.56 -13.34
C TRP A 48 -4.35 -8.76 -14.31
N ALA A 49 -4.43 -7.41 -14.25
CA ALA A 49 -3.54 -6.56 -15.02
C ALA A 49 -2.08 -6.74 -14.59
N LEU A 50 -1.81 -6.84 -13.28
CA LEU A 50 -0.46 -7.08 -12.76
C LEU A 50 0.09 -8.42 -13.29
N ILE A 51 -0.69 -9.49 -13.23
CA ILE A 51 -0.32 -10.81 -13.77
C ILE A 51 -0.08 -10.74 -15.28
N GLY A 52 -1.04 -10.20 -16.03
CA GLY A 52 -0.97 -10.12 -17.49
C GLY A 52 0.24 -9.33 -17.98
N VAL A 53 0.47 -8.15 -17.42
CA VAL A 53 1.63 -7.30 -17.76
C VAL A 53 2.95 -8.00 -17.40
N SER A 54 3.02 -8.62 -16.22
CA SER A 54 4.22 -9.37 -15.80
C SER A 54 4.53 -10.53 -16.74
N LEU A 55 3.51 -11.27 -17.18
CA LEU A 55 3.68 -12.37 -18.14
C LEU A 55 4.11 -11.86 -19.53
N ILE A 56 3.58 -10.71 -19.99
CA ILE A 56 3.99 -10.09 -21.25
C ILE A 56 5.48 -9.72 -21.21
N PHE A 57 5.94 -9.06 -20.15
CA PHE A 57 7.34 -8.69 -20.01
C PHE A 57 8.26 -9.91 -19.87
N LEU A 58 7.83 -10.93 -19.13
CA LEU A 58 8.57 -12.18 -19.00
C LEU A 58 8.70 -12.89 -20.37
N ALA A 59 7.62 -12.98 -21.12
CA ALA A 59 7.64 -13.55 -22.47
C ALA A 59 8.53 -12.73 -23.40
N TRP A 60 8.48 -11.41 -23.30
CA TRP A 60 9.35 -10.53 -24.08
C TRP A 60 10.83 -10.75 -23.75
N GLU A 61 11.17 -10.84 -22.46
CA GLU A 61 12.55 -11.14 -22.01
C GLU A 61 13.06 -12.48 -22.52
N TRP A 62 12.19 -13.49 -22.59
CA TRP A 62 12.56 -14.81 -23.14
C TRP A 62 12.73 -14.82 -24.65
N LEU A 63 11.92 -14.05 -25.38
CA LEU A 63 11.98 -13.97 -26.85
C LEU A 63 13.12 -13.09 -27.35
N LYS A 64 13.43 -12.01 -26.60
CA LYS A 64 14.48 -11.04 -26.96
C LYS A 64 15.34 -10.71 -25.72
N PRO A 65 16.13 -11.67 -25.21
CA PRO A 65 16.97 -11.42 -24.05
C PRO A 65 18.03 -10.37 -24.37
N TRP A 66 18.25 -9.44 -23.45
CA TRP A 66 19.31 -8.44 -23.56
C TRP A 66 20.71 -9.07 -23.61
N ARG A 67 20.93 -10.14 -22.81
CA ARG A 67 22.16 -10.95 -22.81
C ARG A 67 21.82 -12.34 -23.34
N LYS A 68 22.56 -12.82 -24.34
CA LYS A 68 22.31 -14.13 -24.94
C LYS A 68 22.46 -15.31 -23.97
N ASP A 69 23.33 -15.14 -22.97
CA ASP A 69 23.63 -16.16 -21.95
C ASP A 69 22.76 -15.98 -20.67
N GLN A 70 21.72 -15.14 -20.71
CA GLN A 70 20.88 -14.90 -19.57
C GLN A 70 20.02 -16.15 -19.28
N PRO A 71 20.02 -16.65 -18.03
CA PRO A 71 19.14 -17.74 -17.64
C PRO A 71 17.68 -17.30 -17.72
N LYS A 72 16.79 -18.16 -18.21
CA LYS A 72 15.36 -17.89 -18.32
C LYS A 72 14.71 -17.57 -16.98
N PHE A 73 15.16 -18.21 -15.93
CA PHE A 73 14.78 -17.92 -14.55
C PHE A 73 16.04 -17.54 -13.78
N ARG A 74 16.07 -16.32 -13.26
CA ARG A 74 17.15 -15.84 -12.39
C ARG A 74 17.08 -16.57 -11.04
N LYS A 75 18.20 -16.59 -10.31
CA LYS A 75 18.35 -17.29 -9.01
C LYS A 75 17.17 -17.01 -8.06
N ASP A 76 16.73 -15.77 -7.96
CA ASP A 76 15.71 -15.35 -7.00
C ASP A 76 14.34 -15.04 -7.65
N PHE A 77 14.12 -15.51 -8.88
CA PHE A 77 12.89 -15.25 -9.64
C PHE A 77 11.60 -15.55 -8.86
N TRP A 78 11.54 -16.70 -8.19
CA TRP A 78 10.35 -17.09 -7.42
C TRP A 78 10.18 -16.25 -6.15
N LEU A 79 11.29 -15.80 -5.58
CA LEU A 79 11.27 -14.90 -4.43
C LEU A 79 10.74 -13.53 -4.84
N ASP A 80 11.19 -12.99 -5.99
CA ASP A 80 10.69 -11.73 -6.54
C ASP A 80 9.20 -11.82 -6.88
N ALA A 81 8.77 -12.90 -7.54
CA ALA A 81 7.37 -13.15 -7.83
C ALA A 81 6.52 -13.24 -6.55
N PHE A 82 7.02 -13.94 -5.52
CA PHE A 82 6.35 -13.99 -4.21
C PHE A 82 6.21 -12.60 -3.59
N TYR A 83 7.30 -11.82 -3.53
CA TYR A 83 7.26 -10.49 -2.92
C TYR A 83 6.40 -9.50 -3.70
N MET A 84 6.31 -9.62 -5.01
CA MET A 84 5.41 -8.82 -5.82
C MET A 84 3.95 -8.96 -5.34
N PHE A 85 3.47 -10.19 -5.15
CA PHE A 85 2.12 -10.44 -4.64
C PHE A 85 2.00 -10.19 -3.14
N PHE A 86 2.99 -10.58 -2.36
CA PHE A 86 3.00 -10.40 -0.91
C PHE A 86 2.90 -8.92 -0.54
N ASN A 87 3.74 -8.06 -1.12
CA ASN A 87 3.76 -6.65 -0.78
C ASN A 87 2.47 -5.93 -1.18
N PHE A 88 1.93 -6.22 -2.37
CA PHE A 88 0.74 -5.54 -2.85
C PHE A 88 -0.56 -6.04 -2.20
N PHE A 89 -0.67 -7.32 -1.94
CA PHE A 89 -1.94 -7.89 -1.50
C PHE A 89 -1.91 -8.36 -0.04
N LEU A 90 -0.98 -9.22 0.34
CA LEU A 90 -0.97 -9.81 1.68
C LEU A 90 -0.44 -8.85 2.74
N PHE A 91 0.62 -8.10 2.47
CA PHE A 91 1.14 -7.12 3.41
C PHE A 91 0.12 -6.00 3.65
N SER A 92 -0.53 -5.52 2.60
CA SER A 92 -1.61 -4.54 2.70
C SER A 92 -2.81 -5.09 3.49
N LEU A 93 -3.16 -6.36 3.28
CA LEU A 93 -4.23 -7.02 4.06
C LEU A 93 -3.85 -7.17 5.54
N ILE A 94 -2.65 -7.70 5.82
CA ILE A 94 -2.29 -8.12 7.18
C ILE A 94 -1.96 -6.95 8.08
N ILE A 95 -1.28 -5.92 7.58
CA ILE A 95 -0.73 -4.84 8.42
C ILE A 95 -1.22 -3.47 8.01
N PHE A 96 -1.04 -3.10 6.74
CA PHE A 96 -1.16 -1.71 6.32
C PHE A 96 -2.58 -1.15 6.52
N ASN A 97 -3.61 -1.83 6.06
CA ASN A 97 -4.98 -1.33 6.17
C ASN A 97 -5.45 -1.22 7.62
N ALA A 98 -5.27 -2.28 8.41
CA ALA A 98 -5.70 -2.27 9.80
C ALA A 98 -4.93 -1.23 10.63
N LEU A 99 -3.60 -1.16 10.46
CA LEU A 99 -2.76 -0.23 11.21
C LEU A 99 -3.01 1.21 10.81
N SER A 100 -3.19 1.51 9.52
CA SER A 100 -3.44 2.87 9.04
C SER A 100 -4.77 3.41 9.57
N GLU A 101 -5.83 2.63 9.58
CA GLU A 101 -7.14 3.03 10.13
C GLU A 101 -7.05 3.33 11.63
N VAL A 102 -6.37 2.47 12.40
CA VAL A 102 -6.17 2.69 13.84
C VAL A 102 -5.36 3.97 14.10
N VAL A 103 -4.27 4.18 13.35
CA VAL A 103 -3.42 5.37 13.50
C VAL A 103 -4.17 6.64 13.13
N VAL A 104 -4.94 6.63 12.04
CA VAL A 104 -5.74 7.76 11.60
C VAL A 104 -6.81 8.11 12.65
N ASP A 105 -7.55 7.12 13.16
CA ASP A 105 -8.56 7.37 14.21
C ASP A 105 -7.91 7.91 15.50
N ALA A 106 -6.80 7.30 15.96
CA ALA A 106 -6.10 7.75 17.15
C ALA A 106 -5.58 9.18 17.02
N PHE A 107 -4.99 9.51 15.85
CA PHE A 107 -4.47 10.84 15.55
C PHE A 107 -5.61 11.88 15.46
N SER A 108 -6.70 11.55 14.80
CA SER A 108 -7.89 12.42 14.72
C SER A 108 -8.48 12.71 16.10
N ASN A 109 -8.56 11.70 16.98
CA ASN A 109 -9.02 11.88 18.35
C ASN A 109 -8.08 12.77 19.17
N LEU A 110 -6.75 12.62 18.98
CA LEU A 110 -5.76 13.49 19.63
C LEU A 110 -5.94 14.96 19.19
N LEU A 111 -6.10 15.20 17.89
CA LEU A 111 -6.34 16.54 17.35
C LEU A 111 -7.65 17.14 17.91
N ALA A 112 -8.71 16.35 17.96
CA ALA A 112 -9.99 16.79 18.52
C ALA A 112 -9.87 17.20 19.99
N GLN A 113 -9.07 16.49 20.81
CA GLN A 113 -8.79 16.86 22.19
C GLN A 113 -8.03 18.19 22.31
N LEU A 114 -7.26 18.55 21.29
CA LEU A 114 -6.55 19.84 21.19
C LEU A 114 -7.43 20.96 20.59
N GLY A 115 -8.72 20.70 20.34
CA GLY A 115 -9.67 21.62 19.73
C GLY A 115 -9.55 21.75 18.21
N LEU A 116 -8.74 20.90 17.56
CA LEU A 116 -8.50 20.92 16.12
C LEU A 116 -9.42 19.92 15.40
N THR A 117 -10.68 20.29 15.23
CA THR A 117 -11.73 19.41 14.66
C THR A 117 -11.88 19.53 13.14
N ASN A 118 -11.37 20.61 12.55
CA ASN A 118 -11.40 20.82 11.10
C ASN A 118 -10.07 21.39 10.62
N LEU A 119 -9.29 20.57 9.94
CA LEU A 119 -7.99 20.95 9.39
C LEU A 119 -8.02 21.25 7.88
N VAL A 120 -9.21 21.41 7.29
CA VAL A 120 -9.33 21.75 5.87
C VAL A 120 -8.92 23.20 5.67
N ALA A 121 -7.61 23.41 5.47
CA ALA A 121 -7.03 24.72 5.16
C ALA A 121 -7.19 25.08 3.68
N ILE A 122 -7.30 24.08 2.79
CA ILE A 122 -7.36 24.24 1.34
C ILE A 122 -8.41 23.31 0.77
N GLU A 123 -9.45 23.85 0.12
CA GLU A 123 -10.48 23.08 -0.56
C GLU A 123 -9.98 22.60 -1.95
N ILE A 124 -9.15 21.55 -1.97
CA ILE A 124 -8.60 20.98 -3.20
C ILE A 124 -9.71 20.52 -4.15
N GLY A 125 -10.87 20.13 -3.65
CA GLY A 125 -12.02 19.71 -4.46
C GLY A 125 -12.54 20.78 -5.43
N THR A 126 -12.25 22.06 -5.17
CA THR A 126 -12.61 23.17 -6.06
C THR A 126 -11.63 23.39 -7.23
N TRP A 127 -10.48 22.73 -7.19
CA TRP A 127 -9.46 22.87 -8.22
C TRP A 127 -9.81 22.06 -9.47
N SER A 128 -9.25 22.44 -10.62
CA SER A 128 -9.35 21.60 -11.81
C SER A 128 -8.70 20.22 -11.57
N VAL A 129 -9.21 19.18 -12.23
CA VAL A 129 -8.68 17.81 -12.10
C VAL A 129 -7.18 17.76 -12.38
N PHE A 130 -6.72 18.52 -13.40
CA PHE A 130 -5.28 18.61 -13.70
C PHE A 130 -4.48 19.18 -12.52
N ALA A 131 -4.95 20.26 -11.88
CA ALA A 131 -4.28 20.86 -10.74
C ALA A 131 -4.26 19.92 -9.52
N GLN A 132 -5.36 19.18 -9.29
CA GLN A 132 -5.43 18.15 -8.22
C GLN A 132 -4.39 17.04 -8.45
N LEU A 133 -4.33 16.48 -9.67
CA LEU A 133 -3.38 15.42 -10.03
C LEU A 133 -1.94 15.89 -9.96
N PHE A 134 -1.67 17.11 -10.42
CA PHE A 134 -0.32 17.70 -10.34
C PHE A 134 0.11 17.92 -8.90
N ALA A 135 -0.74 18.50 -8.06
CA ALA A 135 -0.47 18.69 -6.63
C ALA A 135 -0.23 17.35 -5.93
N LEU A 136 -1.08 16.34 -6.20
CA LEU A 136 -0.92 14.99 -5.67
C LEU A 136 0.41 14.35 -6.09
N PHE A 137 0.81 14.52 -7.35
CA PHE A 137 2.09 14.03 -7.87
C PHE A 137 3.27 14.63 -7.10
N ILE A 138 3.30 15.97 -6.96
CA ILE A 138 4.37 16.67 -6.23
C ILE A 138 4.45 16.26 -4.75
N ILE A 139 3.29 16.21 -4.08
CA ILE A 139 3.24 15.82 -2.65
C ILE A 139 3.68 14.38 -2.46
N ARG A 140 3.23 13.46 -3.33
CA ARG A 140 3.62 12.06 -3.28
C ARG A 140 5.12 11.87 -3.50
N ASP A 141 5.69 12.54 -4.50
CA ASP A 141 7.12 12.48 -4.82
C ASP A 141 7.95 13.01 -3.65
N PHE A 142 7.55 14.15 -3.08
CA PHE A 142 8.19 14.74 -1.90
C PHE A 142 8.18 13.78 -0.69
N ILE A 143 7.01 13.18 -0.38
CA ILE A 143 6.89 12.21 0.73
C ILE A 143 7.76 10.98 0.46
N GLN A 144 7.74 10.47 -0.76
CA GLN A 144 8.53 9.30 -1.16
C GLN A 144 10.03 9.58 -1.04
N TRP A 145 10.49 10.74 -1.49
CA TRP A 145 11.89 11.16 -1.37
C TRP A 145 12.35 11.26 0.10
N TRP A 146 11.53 11.89 0.96
CA TRP A 146 11.83 11.98 2.39
C TRP A 146 11.83 10.63 3.07
N THR A 147 10.86 9.78 2.76
CA THR A 147 10.78 8.42 3.30
C THR A 147 12.03 7.63 2.91
N HIS A 148 12.41 7.67 1.64
CA HIS A 148 13.62 7.00 1.15
C HIS A 148 14.90 7.53 1.83
N ARG A 149 15.02 8.85 1.99
CA ARG A 149 16.13 9.45 2.72
C ARG A 149 16.20 8.99 4.18
N LEU A 150 15.06 8.88 4.86
CA LEU A 150 14.99 8.34 6.22
C LEU A 150 15.41 6.87 6.29
N LEU A 151 15.02 6.06 5.31
CA LEU A 151 15.44 4.66 5.20
C LEU A 151 16.97 4.52 5.11
N HIS A 152 17.65 5.47 4.47
CA HIS A 152 19.11 5.52 4.43
C HIS A 152 19.75 6.14 5.68
N ALA A 153 19.12 7.14 6.29
CA ALA A 153 19.71 7.90 7.39
C ALA A 153 19.57 7.21 8.77
N VAL A 154 18.51 6.45 8.98
CA VAL A 154 18.22 5.80 10.26
C VAL A 154 18.78 4.38 10.26
N PRO A 155 19.78 4.03 11.14
CA PRO A 155 20.44 2.72 11.10
C PRO A 155 19.51 1.53 11.24
N PHE A 156 18.43 1.66 12.03
CA PHE A 156 17.42 0.61 12.17
C PHE A 156 16.67 0.38 10.86
N LEU A 157 16.22 1.44 10.19
CA LEU A 157 15.50 1.35 8.92
C LEU A 157 16.42 0.86 7.80
N TRP A 158 17.69 1.28 7.80
CA TRP A 158 18.69 0.83 6.85
C TRP A 158 18.88 -0.69 6.86
N ARG A 159 18.78 -1.35 8.01
CA ARG A 159 18.93 -2.81 8.09
C ARG A 159 17.92 -3.55 7.21
N PHE A 160 16.72 -3.02 7.03
CA PHE A 160 15.69 -3.57 6.15
C PHE A 160 15.87 -3.08 4.71
N HIS A 161 16.18 -1.80 4.55
CA HIS A 161 16.25 -1.15 3.24
C HIS A 161 17.48 -1.60 2.41
N LYS A 162 18.59 -1.91 3.05
CA LYS A 162 19.81 -2.39 2.36
C LYS A 162 19.59 -3.62 1.48
N VAL A 163 18.59 -4.45 1.77
CA VAL A 163 18.24 -5.61 0.95
C VAL A 163 17.82 -5.19 -0.45
N HIS A 164 17.14 -4.05 -0.57
CA HIS A 164 16.78 -3.46 -1.86
C HIS A 164 18.01 -3.05 -2.69
N HIS A 165 19.13 -2.70 -2.04
CA HIS A 165 20.38 -2.34 -2.69
C HIS A 165 21.35 -3.51 -2.90
N SER A 166 21.03 -4.71 -2.44
CA SER A 166 21.89 -5.90 -2.54
C SER A 166 21.65 -6.75 -3.77
N VAL A 167 20.82 -6.29 -4.71
CA VAL A 167 20.53 -7.00 -5.96
C VAL A 167 21.80 -6.99 -6.82
N GLU A 168 22.46 -8.13 -6.90
CA GLU A 168 23.56 -8.35 -7.84
C GLU A 168 22.99 -8.35 -9.28
N GLN A 169 23.55 -7.47 -10.11
CA GLN A 169 23.21 -7.37 -11.54
C GLN A 169 23.80 -8.53 -12.34
#